data_d13acd8e32b5626ad93f2d1a66b19f3a
#
_entry.id   d13acd8e32b5626ad93f2d1a66b19f3a
#
_cell.length_a   1.000
_cell.length_b   1.000
_cell.length_c   1.000
_cell.angle_alpha   90.00
_cell.angle_beta   90.00
_cell.angle_gamma   90.00
#
_symmetry.space_group_name_H-M   'P 1'
#
loop_
_entity.id
_entity.type
_entity.pdbx_description
1 polymer ?
#
loop_
_entity_poly.entity_id
_entity_poly.type
_entity_poly.pdbx_seq_one_letter_code
_entity_poly.pdbx_strand_id
1 'polypeptide(L)'
;QHRNTTAGLHVHFGVDDAEKAIWMVNQCRPSLPLLLALSSNSPYWNGFDTGLESARALIFESLPNTGMPAEFSNMSDYLHFERLMVETNSIFDRGALWHDVRPHTENGTVEIRIMDAQTQTERSAHLLEYIYYLLSDLSERYDDGESGESHRLEILCENKWRSLRYGYDSAFINWETSNQIDLIDMVESECQRLGTSSLRTLYDIGSGSSSQRDQYNSGG
;
A
#
# COMPACT_ATOMS: atom_id res chain seq x y z
N GLN A 1 12.45 19.95 2.32
CA GLN A 1 13.30 19.19 1.36
C GLN A 1 13.97 17.96 2.01
N HIS A 2 14.44 18.02 3.30
CA HIS A 2 15.11 16.88 3.95
C HIS A 2 14.22 15.66 4.23
N ARG A 3 12.88 15.78 4.17
CA ARG A 3 11.94 14.66 4.38
C ARG A 3 11.60 13.90 3.10
N ASN A 4 12.02 14.39 1.93
CA ASN A 4 11.80 13.76 0.63
C ASN A 4 12.92 12.78 0.21
N THR A 5 13.79 12.37 1.14
CA THR A 5 14.88 11.41 0.89
C THR A 5 14.45 9.95 1.12
N THR A 6 13.15 9.70 1.21
CA THR A 6 12.61 8.34 1.37
C THR A 6 12.37 7.70 0.02
N ALA A 7 12.84 6.46 -0.16
CA ALA A 7 12.62 5.67 -1.37
C ALA A 7 11.46 4.68 -1.17
N GLY A 8 10.59 4.56 -2.16
CA GLY A 8 9.48 3.61 -2.19
C GLY A 8 9.49 2.76 -3.46
N LEU A 9 8.82 1.61 -3.41
CA LEU A 9 8.49 0.81 -4.56
C LEU A 9 7.09 1.22 -5.03
N HIS A 10 6.97 1.67 -6.28
CA HIS A 10 5.70 2.01 -6.89
C HIS A 10 5.39 1.03 -8.02
N VAL A 11 4.15 0.62 -8.12
CA VAL A 11 3.68 -0.31 -9.15
C VAL A 11 2.50 0.32 -9.88
N HIS A 12 2.58 0.34 -11.21
CA HIS A 12 1.52 0.81 -12.09
C HIS A 12 0.89 -0.37 -12.82
N PHE A 13 -0.43 -0.48 -12.74
CA PHE A 13 -1.22 -1.46 -13.46
C PHE A 13 -2.11 -0.73 -14.47
N GLY A 14 -1.98 -1.07 -15.75
CA GLY A 14 -2.76 -0.45 -16.84
C GLY A 14 -4.25 -0.79 -16.73
N VAL A 15 -5.11 0.22 -16.87
CA VAL A 15 -6.57 0.05 -16.80
C VAL A 15 -7.19 0.76 -18.00
N ASP A 16 -8.13 0.09 -18.66
CA ASP A 16 -8.75 0.50 -19.91
C ASP A 16 -9.97 1.43 -19.73
N ASP A 17 -10.49 1.54 -18.52
CA ASP A 17 -11.66 2.35 -18.18
C ASP A 17 -11.41 3.19 -16.91
N ALA A 18 -11.86 4.45 -16.92
CA ALA A 18 -11.62 5.39 -15.83
C ALA A 18 -12.47 5.07 -14.57
N GLU A 19 -13.72 4.66 -14.75
CA GLU A 19 -14.58 4.26 -13.62
C GLU A 19 -14.09 2.97 -12.99
N LYS A 20 -13.60 2.02 -13.80
CA LYS A 20 -12.91 0.81 -13.37
C LYS A 20 -11.67 1.15 -12.52
N ALA A 21 -10.87 2.14 -12.94
CA ALA A 21 -9.68 2.55 -12.18
C ALA A 21 -10.06 3.07 -10.78
N ILE A 22 -11.10 3.88 -10.65
CA ILE A 22 -11.58 4.37 -9.35
C ILE A 22 -12.13 3.24 -8.51
N TRP A 23 -12.94 2.35 -9.09
CA TRP A 23 -13.46 1.20 -8.39
C TRP A 23 -12.32 0.30 -7.86
N MET A 24 -11.32 0.01 -8.69
CA MET A 24 -10.13 -0.76 -8.29
C MET A 24 -9.33 -0.07 -7.17
N VAL A 25 -9.15 1.26 -7.24
CA VAL A 25 -8.52 2.04 -6.16
C VAL A 25 -9.28 1.86 -4.86
N ASN A 26 -10.60 1.97 -4.87
CA ASN A 26 -11.43 1.78 -3.69
C ASN A 26 -11.31 0.37 -3.12
N GLN A 27 -11.35 -0.66 -3.98
CA GLN A 27 -11.38 -2.07 -3.57
C GLN A 27 -10.01 -2.63 -3.18
N CYS A 28 -8.89 -2.05 -3.65
CA CYS A 28 -7.57 -2.51 -3.23
C CYS A 28 -7.09 -1.92 -1.89
N ARG A 29 -7.77 -0.90 -1.32
CA ARG A 29 -7.40 -0.27 -0.05
C ARG A 29 -7.23 -1.25 1.13
N PRO A 30 -8.09 -2.28 1.32
CA PRO A 30 -7.93 -3.26 2.38
C PRO A 30 -6.64 -4.08 2.29
N SER A 31 -6.07 -4.26 1.10
CA SER A 31 -4.82 -5.01 0.89
C SER A 31 -3.56 -4.14 1.13
N LEU A 32 -3.70 -2.82 1.24
CA LEU A 32 -2.55 -1.92 1.41
C LEU A 32 -1.80 -2.14 2.73
N PRO A 33 -2.46 -2.34 3.89
CA PRO A 33 -1.74 -2.67 5.12
C PRO A 33 -0.92 -3.95 5.02
N LEU A 34 -1.44 -5.00 4.38
CA LEU A 34 -0.72 -6.25 4.12
C LEU A 34 0.54 -6.00 3.28
N LEU A 35 0.41 -5.24 2.19
CA LEU A 35 1.54 -4.85 1.34
C LEU A 35 2.60 -4.06 2.12
N LEU A 36 2.20 -3.12 2.99
CA LEU A 36 3.13 -2.36 3.81
C LEU A 36 3.86 -3.26 4.81
N ALA A 37 3.14 -4.14 5.52
CA ALA A 37 3.75 -5.05 6.49
C ALA A 37 4.83 -5.92 5.83
N LEU A 38 4.50 -6.55 4.70
CA LEU A 38 5.39 -7.46 3.98
C LEU A 38 6.55 -6.72 3.26
N SER A 39 6.35 -5.47 2.87
CA SER A 39 7.38 -4.66 2.22
C SER A 39 8.23 -3.83 3.18
N SER A 40 7.97 -3.86 4.49
CA SER A 40 8.71 -3.08 5.49
C SER A 40 10.21 -3.29 5.38
N ASN A 41 10.95 -2.19 5.14
CA ASN A 41 12.38 -2.21 4.86
C ASN A 41 13.08 -0.89 5.25
N SER A 42 12.52 -0.11 6.18
CA SER A 42 13.08 1.19 6.58
C SER A 42 13.03 1.40 8.10
N PRO A 43 13.77 0.58 8.90
CA PRO A 43 13.74 0.68 10.36
C PRO A 43 14.52 1.88 10.90
N TYR A 44 15.44 2.44 10.11
CA TYR A 44 16.34 3.51 10.54
C TYR A 44 15.98 4.87 9.95
N TRP A 45 16.16 5.92 10.77
CA TRP A 45 16.10 7.31 10.32
C TRP A 45 17.22 8.12 10.95
N ASN A 46 17.98 8.86 10.12
CA ASN A 46 19.15 9.64 10.55
C ASN A 46 20.17 8.85 11.40
N GLY A 47 20.35 7.56 11.10
CA GLY A 47 21.26 6.66 11.81
C GLY A 47 20.73 6.07 13.11
N PHE A 48 19.48 6.34 13.48
CA PHE A 48 18.85 5.79 14.68
C PHE A 48 17.81 4.74 14.31
N ASP A 49 17.74 3.63 15.06
CA ASP A 49 16.62 2.71 15.02
C ASP A 49 15.38 3.42 15.57
N THR A 50 14.36 3.52 14.75
CA THR A 50 13.11 4.21 15.08
C THR A 50 12.16 3.35 15.92
N GLY A 51 12.43 2.06 16.03
CA GLY A 51 11.51 1.07 16.56
C GLY A 51 10.32 0.77 15.64
N LEU A 52 10.29 1.32 14.42
CA LEU A 52 9.29 1.05 13.39
C LEU A 52 9.86 0.06 12.37
N GLU A 53 8.99 -0.71 11.72
CA GLU A 53 9.38 -1.56 10.60
C GLU A 53 9.43 -0.77 9.29
N SER A 54 8.58 0.28 9.17
CA SER A 54 8.62 1.27 8.08
C SER A 54 8.59 2.69 8.63
N ALA A 55 9.75 3.27 8.91
CA ALA A 55 9.88 4.69 9.23
C ALA A 55 9.50 5.57 8.02
N ARG A 56 9.76 5.10 6.79
CA ARG A 56 9.38 5.79 5.55
C ARG A 56 7.88 6.10 5.53
N ALA A 57 7.03 5.12 5.83
CA ALA A 57 5.59 5.32 5.77
C ALA A 57 5.13 6.43 6.71
N LEU A 58 5.64 6.47 7.95
CA LEU A 58 5.31 7.51 8.91
C LEU A 58 5.86 8.89 8.51
N ILE A 59 7.11 8.95 8.03
CA ILE A 59 7.73 10.22 7.59
C ILE A 59 6.96 10.78 6.40
N PHE A 60 6.56 9.92 5.47
CA PHE A 60 5.80 10.31 4.29
C PHE A 60 4.42 10.85 4.67
N GLU A 61 3.73 10.26 5.64
CA GLU A 61 2.45 10.76 6.16
C GLU A 61 2.53 12.14 6.82
N SER A 62 3.71 12.59 7.21
CA SER A 62 3.90 13.96 7.72
C SER A 62 3.83 15.03 6.62
N LEU A 63 3.81 14.64 5.36
CA LEU A 63 3.62 15.54 4.21
C LEU A 63 2.12 15.70 3.93
N PRO A 64 1.69 16.87 3.40
CA PRO A 64 0.30 17.06 3.01
C PRO A 64 -0.09 16.15 1.83
N ASN A 65 -1.37 15.82 1.75
CA ASN A 65 -1.97 15.05 0.63
C ASN A 65 -1.33 13.66 0.42
N THR A 66 -0.99 12.99 1.51
CA THR A 66 -0.43 11.65 1.56
C THR A 66 -1.34 10.70 2.34
N GLY A 67 -0.95 9.44 2.41
CA GLY A 67 -1.62 8.45 3.23
C GLY A 67 -2.75 7.69 2.54
N MET A 68 -3.53 6.99 3.32
CA MET A 68 -4.67 6.20 2.84
C MET A 68 -5.74 7.12 2.22
N PRO A 69 -6.11 6.96 0.95
CA PRO A 69 -7.15 7.80 0.36
C PRO A 69 -8.52 7.49 0.96
N ALA A 70 -9.38 8.50 1.03
CA ALA A 70 -10.81 8.29 1.20
C ALA A 70 -11.39 7.57 -0.04
N GLU A 71 -12.59 7.04 0.11
CA GLU A 71 -13.33 6.47 -1.00
C GLU A 71 -13.86 7.58 -1.91
N PHE A 72 -13.74 7.38 -3.22
CA PHE A 72 -14.32 8.25 -4.24
C PHE A 72 -15.50 7.55 -4.90
N SER A 73 -16.59 8.27 -5.08
CA SER A 73 -17.83 7.70 -5.63
C SER A 73 -17.69 7.28 -7.09
N ASN A 74 -16.88 8.00 -7.86
CA ASN A 74 -16.62 7.77 -9.29
C ASN A 74 -15.44 8.63 -9.76
N MET A 75 -15.04 8.49 -11.02
CA MET A 75 -13.93 9.27 -11.58
C MET A 75 -14.24 10.77 -11.62
N SER A 76 -15.48 11.18 -11.84
CA SER A 76 -15.85 12.60 -11.83
C SER A 76 -15.66 13.24 -10.45
N ASP A 77 -15.96 12.51 -9.37
CA ASP A 77 -15.74 12.92 -7.98
C ASP A 77 -14.22 13.09 -7.70
N TYR A 78 -13.41 12.11 -8.11
CA TYR A 78 -11.96 12.19 -7.99
C TYR A 78 -11.37 13.38 -8.76
N LEU A 79 -11.77 13.60 -10.01
CA LEU A 79 -11.31 14.72 -10.84
C LEU A 79 -11.78 16.07 -10.31
N HIS A 80 -12.96 16.12 -9.66
CA HIS A 80 -13.42 17.33 -8.99
C HIS A 80 -12.54 17.65 -7.78
N PHE A 81 -12.24 16.66 -6.93
CA PHE A 81 -11.32 16.82 -5.81
C PHE A 81 -9.93 17.28 -6.28
N GLU A 82 -9.37 16.61 -7.27
CA GLU A 82 -8.06 16.94 -7.85
C GLU A 82 -8.00 18.40 -8.35
N ARG A 83 -9.03 18.82 -9.09
CA ARG A 83 -9.18 20.21 -9.61
C ARG A 83 -9.30 21.22 -8.47
N LEU A 84 -10.13 20.93 -7.48
CA LEU A 84 -10.31 21.79 -6.31
C LEU A 84 -8.97 22.03 -5.59
N MET A 85 -8.16 21.00 -5.42
CA MET A 85 -6.86 21.10 -4.76
C MET A 85 -5.88 22.00 -5.54
N VAL A 86 -5.92 21.94 -6.88
CA VAL A 86 -5.11 22.83 -7.75
C VAL A 86 -5.64 24.27 -7.72
N GLU A 87 -6.95 24.48 -7.90
CA GLU A 87 -7.57 25.80 -7.97
C GLU A 87 -7.46 26.57 -6.64
N THR A 88 -7.42 25.84 -5.52
CA THR A 88 -7.21 26.45 -4.18
C THR A 88 -5.74 26.63 -3.81
N ASN A 89 -4.81 26.33 -4.73
CA ASN A 89 -3.37 26.35 -4.49
C ASN A 89 -2.93 25.45 -3.30
N SER A 90 -3.70 24.40 -2.99
CA SER A 90 -3.34 23.39 -1.99
C SER A 90 -2.25 22.47 -2.48
N ILE A 91 -2.22 22.23 -3.81
CA ILE A 91 -1.16 21.55 -4.54
C ILE A 91 -0.79 22.38 -5.78
N PHE A 92 0.46 22.24 -6.26
CA PHE A 92 0.92 22.96 -7.44
C PHE A 92 0.56 22.24 -8.75
N ASP A 93 0.44 20.93 -8.73
CA ASP A 93 -0.03 20.09 -9.83
C ASP A 93 -0.65 18.78 -9.30
N ARG A 94 -1.30 18.04 -10.20
CA ARG A 94 -1.98 16.75 -9.88
C ARG A 94 -1.02 15.69 -9.36
N GLY A 95 0.25 15.69 -9.78
CA GLY A 95 1.28 14.78 -9.31
C GLY A 95 1.56 14.87 -7.81
N ALA A 96 1.17 15.99 -7.16
CA ALA A 96 1.36 16.22 -5.73
C ALA A 96 0.30 15.55 -4.82
N LEU A 97 -0.67 14.83 -5.36
CA LEU A 97 -1.54 13.93 -4.59
C LEU A 97 -0.83 12.59 -4.36
N TRP A 98 -0.20 12.45 -3.21
CA TRP A 98 0.68 11.31 -2.91
C TRP A 98 0.01 10.26 -2.03
N HIS A 99 -1.24 9.90 -2.35
CA HIS A 99 -1.95 8.83 -1.65
C HIS A 99 -1.22 7.48 -1.79
N ASP A 100 -1.46 6.56 -0.87
CA ASP A 100 -0.87 5.20 -0.85
C ASP A 100 -1.27 4.37 -2.07
N VAL A 101 -2.44 4.66 -2.64
CA VAL A 101 -2.93 4.20 -3.93
C VAL A 101 -3.71 5.32 -4.59
N ARG A 102 -3.60 5.46 -5.91
CA ARG A 102 -4.35 6.46 -6.67
C ARG A 102 -4.58 6.03 -8.12
N PRO A 103 -5.61 6.57 -8.79
CA PRO A 103 -5.64 6.54 -10.24
C PRO A 103 -4.57 7.51 -10.76
N HIS A 104 -3.74 7.07 -11.69
CA HIS A 104 -2.79 7.93 -12.39
C HIS A 104 -3.37 8.29 -13.74
N THR A 105 -4.11 9.40 -13.77
CA THR A 105 -4.97 9.78 -14.91
C THR A 105 -4.20 10.03 -16.21
N GLU A 106 -2.93 10.48 -16.13
CA GLU A 106 -2.10 10.71 -17.31
C GLU A 106 -1.60 9.41 -17.96
N ASN A 107 -1.37 8.37 -17.16
CA ASN A 107 -0.85 7.09 -17.64
C ASN A 107 -1.94 6.03 -17.84
N GLY A 108 -3.19 6.29 -17.44
CA GLY A 108 -4.26 5.29 -17.48
C GLY A 108 -3.97 4.08 -16.60
N THR A 109 -3.49 4.30 -15.37
CA THR A 109 -3.08 3.22 -14.46
C THR A 109 -3.65 3.40 -13.06
N VAL A 110 -3.78 2.29 -12.34
CA VAL A 110 -3.83 2.29 -10.87
C VAL A 110 -2.38 2.21 -10.36
N GLU A 111 -1.98 3.16 -9.52
CA GLU A 111 -0.65 3.26 -8.94
C GLU A 111 -0.69 2.91 -7.45
N ILE A 112 -0.05 1.79 -7.05
CA ILE A 112 0.18 1.43 -5.64
C ILE A 112 1.55 1.99 -5.22
N ARG A 113 1.58 2.75 -4.11
CA ARG A 113 2.74 3.55 -3.66
C ARG A 113 3.17 3.28 -2.22
N ILE A 114 2.39 2.52 -1.46
CA ILE A 114 2.54 2.34 -0.01
C ILE A 114 3.86 1.68 0.40
N MET A 115 4.45 0.87 -0.48
CA MET A 115 5.56 -0.03 -0.18
C MET A 115 6.90 0.69 -0.02
N ASP A 116 7.74 0.20 0.90
CA ASP A 116 9.15 0.56 0.99
C ASP A 116 9.93 0.03 -0.22
N ALA A 117 10.99 0.73 -0.62
CA ALA A 117 11.97 0.20 -1.57
C ALA A 117 12.65 -1.05 -0.98
N GLN A 118 12.83 -2.07 -1.80
CA GLN A 118 13.43 -3.33 -1.38
C GLN A 118 14.93 -3.36 -1.71
N THR A 119 15.73 -3.93 -0.81
CA THR A 119 17.17 -4.14 -1.03
C THR A 119 17.48 -5.42 -1.82
N GLN A 120 16.51 -6.33 -1.89
CA GLN A 120 16.61 -7.61 -2.61
C GLN A 120 15.60 -7.64 -3.75
N THR A 121 16.08 -7.94 -4.97
CA THR A 121 15.24 -8.00 -6.18
C THR A 121 14.17 -9.08 -6.08
N GLU A 122 14.46 -10.20 -5.44
CA GLU A 122 13.53 -11.31 -5.23
C GLU A 122 12.28 -10.86 -4.46
N ARG A 123 12.45 -10.06 -3.40
CA ARG A 123 11.33 -9.50 -2.63
C ARG A 123 10.45 -8.60 -3.49
N SER A 124 11.09 -7.75 -4.32
CA SER A 124 10.36 -6.91 -5.28
C SER A 124 9.56 -7.75 -6.28
N ALA A 125 10.12 -8.86 -6.77
CA ALA A 125 9.46 -9.75 -7.71
C ALA A 125 8.18 -10.36 -7.12
N HIS A 126 8.23 -10.86 -5.88
CA HIS A 126 7.06 -11.44 -5.21
C HIS A 126 5.99 -10.39 -4.88
N LEU A 127 6.38 -9.16 -4.51
CA LEU A 127 5.43 -8.03 -4.34
C LEU A 127 4.74 -7.69 -5.66
N LEU A 128 5.50 -7.61 -6.76
CA LEU A 128 4.94 -7.34 -8.08
C LEU A 128 3.98 -8.45 -8.53
N GLU A 129 4.36 -9.70 -8.33
CA GLU A 129 3.53 -10.85 -8.69
C GLU A 129 2.19 -10.82 -7.95
N TYR A 130 2.22 -10.60 -6.63
CA TYR A 130 0.98 -10.47 -5.86
C TYR A 130 0.12 -9.31 -6.34
N ILE A 131 0.70 -8.12 -6.55
CA ILE A 131 -0.04 -6.95 -7.01
C ILE A 131 -0.66 -7.21 -8.39
N TYR A 132 0.04 -7.92 -9.26
CA TYR A 132 -0.52 -8.30 -10.56
C TYR A 132 -1.76 -9.18 -10.41
N TYR A 133 -1.71 -10.23 -9.58
CA TYR A 133 -2.89 -11.08 -9.34
C TYR A 133 -4.02 -10.32 -8.64
N LEU A 134 -3.71 -9.51 -7.63
CA LEU A 134 -4.70 -8.69 -6.93
C LEU A 134 -5.44 -7.74 -7.89
N LEU A 135 -4.70 -6.98 -8.69
CA LEU A 135 -5.33 -6.00 -9.58
C LEU A 135 -5.99 -6.65 -10.80
N SER A 136 -5.51 -7.82 -11.25
CA SER A 136 -6.20 -8.61 -12.27
C SER A 136 -7.54 -9.15 -11.76
N ASP A 137 -7.56 -9.73 -10.56
CA ASP A 137 -8.80 -10.18 -9.91
C ASP A 137 -9.81 -9.03 -9.76
N LEU A 138 -9.37 -7.87 -9.27
CA LEU A 138 -10.24 -6.69 -9.15
C LEU A 138 -10.75 -6.20 -10.51
N SER A 139 -9.90 -6.25 -11.55
CA SER A 139 -10.31 -5.90 -12.90
C SER A 139 -11.40 -6.81 -13.45
N GLU A 140 -11.25 -8.13 -13.26
CA GLU A 140 -12.23 -9.14 -13.68
C GLU A 140 -13.55 -8.98 -12.91
N ARG A 141 -13.50 -8.78 -11.59
CA ARG A 141 -14.69 -8.56 -10.75
C ARG A 141 -15.47 -7.30 -11.17
N TYR A 142 -14.79 -6.22 -11.56
CA TYR A 142 -15.45 -5.05 -12.11
C TYR A 142 -16.16 -5.37 -13.44
N ASP A 143 -15.49 -6.09 -14.35
CA ASP A 143 -16.03 -6.46 -15.66
C ASP A 143 -17.23 -7.42 -15.53
N ASP A 144 -17.24 -8.25 -14.50
CA ASP A 144 -18.37 -9.11 -14.13
C ASP A 144 -19.55 -8.35 -13.48
N GLY A 145 -19.39 -7.04 -13.26
CA GLY A 145 -20.42 -6.16 -12.71
C GLY A 145 -20.58 -6.27 -11.19
N GLU A 146 -19.53 -6.68 -10.47
CA GLU A 146 -19.57 -6.75 -9.01
C GLU A 146 -19.71 -5.36 -8.39
N SER A 147 -20.62 -5.24 -7.42
CA SER A 147 -20.73 -4.03 -6.62
C SER A 147 -19.55 -3.92 -5.66
N GLY A 148 -18.92 -2.75 -5.62
CA GLY A 148 -17.83 -2.52 -4.66
C GLY A 148 -18.31 -2.51 -3.21
N GLU A 149 -17.41 -2.87 -2.29
CA GLU A 149 -17.62 -2.78 -0.86
C GLU A 149 -17.09 -1.44 -0.32
N SER A 150 -17.79 -0.87 0.67
CA SER A 150 -17.31 0.32 1.36
C SER A 150 -16.51 -0.08 2.61
N HIS A 151 -15.32 0.48 2.74
CA HIS A 151 -14.40 0.18 3.83
C HIS A 151 -14.18 1.39 4.71
N ARG A 152 -14.27 1.21 6.03
CA ARG A 152 -14.06 2.29 7.00
C ARG A 152 -12.61 2.76 6.99
N LEU A 153 -12.43 4.03 6.63
CA LEU A 153 -11.11 4.67 6.54
C LEU A 153 -10.31 4.57 7.85
N GLU A 154 -11.00 4.74 8.98
CA GLU A 154 -10.38 4.67 10.31
C GLU A 154 -9.75 3.30 10.59
N ILE A 155 -10.40 2.22 10.15
CA ILE A 155 -9.88 0.86 10.30
C ILE A 155 -8.70 0.61 9.35
N LEU A 156 -8.79 1.10 8.11
CA LEU A 156 -7.69 1.01 7.16
C LEU A 156 -6.44 1.77 7.68
N CYS A 157 -6.62 2.95 8.25
CA CYS A 157 -5.54 3.74 8.84
C CYS A 157 -4.95 3.05 10.08
N GLU A 158 -5.77 2.47 10.96
CA GLU A 158 -5.27 1.71 12.11
C GLU A 158 -4.49 0.47 11.67
N ASN A 159 -4.98 -0.29 10.70
CA ASN A 159 -4.26 -1.45 10.15
C ASN A 159 -2.95 -1.03 9.48
N LYS A 160 -2.93 0.09 8.77
CA LYS A 160 -1.69 0.67 8.23
C LYS A 160 -0.71 1.05 9.33
N TRP A 161 -1.18 1.67 10.42
CA TRP A 161 -0.34 1.97 11.58
C TRP A 161 0.29 0.71 12.17
N ARG A 162 -0.51 -0.36 12.33
CA ARG A 162 -0.01 -1.66 12.81
C ARG A 162 1.07 -2.20 11.89
N SER A 163 0.87 -2.13 10.57
CA SER A 163 1.85 -2.56 9.58
C SER A 163 3.19 -1.84 9.72
N LEU A 164 3.17 -0.51 9.77
CA LEU A 164 4.41 0.27 9.85
C LEU A 164 5.12 0.11 11.20
N ARG A 165 4.37 -0.21 12.27
CA ARG A 165 4.91 -0.37 13.62
C ARG A 165 5.43 -1.79 13.88
N TYR A 166 4.70 -2.80 13.46
CA TYR A 166 4.93 -4.20 13.83
C TYR A 166 5.38 -5.08 12.65
N GLY A 167 5.21 -4.63 11.39
CA GLY A 167 5.63 -5.38 10.21
C GLY A 167 5.11 -6.82 10.21
N TYR A 168 6.02 -7.79 10.28
CA TYR A 168 5.69 -9.22 10.29
C TYR A 168 4.97 -9.71 11.55
N ASP A 169 5.03 -8.96 12.65
CA ASP A 169 4.30 -9.24 13.89
C ASP A 169 2.92 -8.52 13.92
N SER A 170 2.45 -8.02 12.79
CA SER A 170 1.16 -7.31 12.69
C SER A 170 -0.01 -8.27 12.86
N ALA A 171 -1.01 -7.80 13.61
CA ALA A 171 -2.35 -8.37 13.64
C ALA A 171 -3.36 -7.30 13.22
N PHE A 172 -4.14 -7.58 12.19
CA PHE A 172 -5.07 -6.64 11.56
C PHE A 172 -6.47 -6.74 12.15
N ILE A 173 -7.16 -5.61 12.25
CA ILE A 173 -8.57 -5.58 12.64
C ILE A 173 -9.41 -6.01 11.43
N ASN A 174 -10.22 -7.05 11.64
CA ASN A 174 -11.34 -7.37 10.77
C ASN A 174 -12.59 -6.68 11.35
N TRP A 175 -13.09 -5.69 10.62
CA TRP A 175 -14.25 -4.90 11.04
C TRP A 175 -15.53 -5.72 11.14
N GLU A 176 -15.74 -6.67 10.23
CA GLU A 176 -16.97 -7.45 10.14
C GLU A 176 -17.11 -8.44 11.29
N THR A 177 -16.01 -9.13 11.61
CA THR A 177 -16.00 -10.15 12.67
C THR A 177 -15.64 -9.59 14.05
N SER A 178 -15.17 -8.33 14.12
CA SER A 178 -14.65 -7.67 15.33
C SER A 178 -13.47 -8.42 15.97
N ASN A 179 -12.74 -9.20 15.17
CA ASN A 179 -11.58 -9.99 15.59
C ASN A 179 -10.29 -9.39 15.03
N GLN A 180 -9.15 -9.88 15.51
CA GLN A 180 -7.85 -9.68 14.88
C GLN A 180 -7.50 -10.89 14.01
N ILE A 181 -6.77 -10.63 12.92
CA ILE A 181 -6.22 -11.64 12.01
C ILE A 181 -4.72 -11.40 11.97
N ASP A 182 -3.93 -12.41 12.29
CA ASP A 182 -2.47 -12.33 12.20
C ASP A 182 -2.01 -12.21 10.73
N LEU A 183 -0.86 -11.57 10.53
CA LEU A 183 -0.31 -11.36 9.18
C LEU A 183 -0.23 -12.68 8.40
N ILE A 184 0.23 -13.77 9.04
CA ILE A 184 0.38 -15.07 8.35
C ILE A 184 -0.96 -15.62 7.87
N ASP A 185 -2.01 -15.49 8.66
CA ASP A 185 -3.36 -15.96 8.29
C ASP A 185 -3.91 -15.13 7.12
N MET A 186 -3.64 -13.81 7.09
CA MET A 186 -3.97 -12.98 5.93
C MET A 186 -3.17 -13.39 4.68
N VAL A 187 -1.88 -13.67 4.82
CA VAL A 187 -1.03 -14.14 3.72
C VAL A 187 -1.59 -15.44 3.13
N GLU A 188 -1.94 -16.40 3.97
CA GLU A 188 -2.48 -17.69 3.54
C GLU A 188 -3.85 -17.53 2.86
N SER A 189 -4.72 -16.72 3.44
CA SER A 189 -6.04 -16.41 2.88
C SER A 189 -5.93 -15.76 1.48
N GLU A 190 -5.06 -14.76 1.32
CA GLU A 190 -4.85 -14.08 0.04
C GLU A 190 -4.20 -14.99 -1.01
N CYS A 191 -3.23 -15.80 -0.60
CA CYS A 191 -2.63 -16.80 -1.49
C CYS A 191 -3.67 -17.80 -2.00
N GLN A 192 -4.54 -18.28 -1.13
CA GLN A 192 -5.63 -19.18 -1.50
C GLN A 192 -6.64 -18.50 -2.42
N ARG A 193 -7.06 -17.27 -2.09
CA ARG A 193 -8.04 -16.49 -2.86
C ARG A 193 -7.58 -16.23 -4.29
N LEU A 194 -6.31 -15.84 -4.46
CA LEU A 194 -5.73 -15.46 -5.74
C LEU A 194 -5.04 -16.61 -6.49
N GLY A 195 -4.94 -17.80 -5.90
CA GLY A 195 -4.28 -18.94 -6.51
C GLY A 195 -2.78 -18.76 -6.74
N THR A 196 -2.09 -17.99 -5.89
CA THR A 196 -0.64 -17.70 -5.96
C THR A 196 0.05 -18.04 -4.64
N SER A 197 1.35 -18.30 -4.69
CA SER A 197 2.19 -18.50 -3.49
C SER A 197 3.12 -17.31 -3.20
N SER A 198 3.02 -16.23 -3.98
CA SER A 198 3.97 -15.12 -3.93
C SER A 198 4.11 -14.48 -2.55
N LEU A 199 2.99 -14.19 -1.87
CA LEU A 199 3.03 -13.64 -0.50
C LEU A 199 3.59 -14.62 0.51
N ARG A 200 3.28 -15.91 0.38
CA ARG A 200 3.82 -16.92 1.28
C ARG A 200 5.33 -17.05 1.12
N THR A 201 5.82 -17.08 -0.13
CA THR A 201 7.27 -17.11 -0.40
C THR A 201 7.94 -15.84 0.14
N LEU A 202 7.33 -14.65 -0.06
CA LEU A 202 7.83 -13.40 0.49
C LEU A 202 7.89 -13.41 2.03
N TYR A 203 6.86 -13.96 2.68
CA TYR A 203 6.82 -14.12 4.13
C TYR A 203 7.95 -15.03 4.63
N ASP A 204 8.20 -16.16 3.95
CA ASP A 204 9.24 -17.13 4.32
C ASP A 204 10.66 -16.59 4.12
N ILE A 205 10.87 -15.64 3.18
CA ILE A 205 12.15 -14.90 3.02
C ILE A 205 12.44 -14.05 4.28
N GLY A 206 11.41 -13.59 4.98
CA GLY A 206 11.53 -12.80 6.20
C GLY A 206 11.48 -11.29 5.98
N SER A 207 11.50 -10.52 7.06
CA SER A 207 11.40 -9.07 7.07
C SER A 207 12.69 -8.39 6.60
N GLY A 208 12.57 -7.41 5.70
CA GLY A 208 13.70 -6.59 5.27
C GLY A 208 14.24 -5.70 6.40
N SER A 209 13.37 -5.17 7.25
CA SER A 209 13.76 -4.35 8.41
C SER A 209 14.48 -5.15 9.48
N SER A 210 14.02 -6.38 9.78
CA SER A 210 14.72 -7.28 10.70
C SER A 210 16.11 -7.64 10.17
N SER A 211 16.23 -7.96 8.87
CA SER A 211 17.52 -8.24 8.24
C SER A 211 18.51 -7.07 8.39
N GLN A 212 18.04 -5.81 8.24
CA GLN A 212 18.88 -4.63 8.44
C GLN A 212 19.33 -4.48 9.89
N ARG A 213 18.44 -4.73 10.87
CA ARG A 213 18.81 -4.69 12.30
C ARG A 213 19.83 -5.76 12.66
N ASP A 214 19.66 -6.98 12.14
CA ASP A 214 20.60 -8.08 12.36
C ASP A 214 21.99 -7.75 11.80
N GLN A 215 22.07 -7.20 10.60
CA GLN A 215 23.33 -6.75 10.00
C GLN A 215 24.00 -5.64 10.83
N TYR A 216 23.24 -4.65 11.27
CA TYR A 216 23.76 -3.56 12.09
C TYR A 216 24.29 -4.07 13.43
N ASN A 217 23.58 -4.97 14.10
CA ASN A 217 23.95 -5.54 15.40
C ASN A 217 25.13 -6.50 15.31
N SER A 218 25.35 -7.15 14.15
CA SER A 218 26.48 -8.05 13.91
C SER A 218 27.79 -7.32 13.55
N GLY A 219 27.79 -5.97 13.50
CA GLY A 219 28.97 -5.17 13.24
C GLY A 219 29.37 -5.13 11.76
N GLY A 220 28.38 -5.19 10.85
CA GLY A 220 28.55 -5.02 9.41
C GLY A 220 29.02 -3.65 9.02
#